data_da636df2184719c39b085cac6fa7a8ba
#
_entry.id   da636df2184719c39b085cac6fa7a8ba
#
_cell.length_a   1.000
_cell.length_b   1.000
_cell.length_c   1.000
_cell.angle_alpha   90.00
_cell.angle_beta   90.00
_cell.angle_gamma   90.00
#
_symmetry.space_group_name_H-M   'P 1'
#
loop_
_entity.id
_entity.type
_entity.pdbx_description
1 polymer ?
#
loop_
_entity_poly.entity_id
_entity_poly.type
_entity_poly.pdbx_seq_one_letter_code
_entity_poly.pdbx_strand_id
1 'polypeptide(L)'
;MIPSITIDSTKCVTDLCFLGQVYNTDKSPYNSIGHRHPYTAVYTLLMAQYKHNPIRFVEIGIAGGASVKLWNKFFEKGTFYFFDRDQNFLDHSAQNVSSVNNTFALMDVSIAESIRESLEKTGGSIDLLLDDSSHNATHQNLIIHEVIPFIRSGGMIIIEDISRDEPEETYFNMLKDIYFEFSFVSFIVTEHANRYSPGWNNDKLLVLIKK
;
A
#
# COMPACT_ATOMS: atom_id res chain seq x y z
N MET A 1 -7.93 -21.72 1.40
CA MET A 1 -8.67 -20.49 1.81
C MET A 1 -7.67 -19.54 2.44
N ILE A 2 -7.67 -18.26 2.06
CA ILE A 2 -6.83 -17.22 2.69
C ILE A 2 -7.45 -16.87 4.06
N PRO A 3 -6.68 -16.90 5.17
CA PRO A 3 -7.19 -16.51 6.48
C PRO A 3 -7.51 -15.01 6.52
N SER A 4 -8.41 -14.62 7.42
CA SER A 4 -8.78 -13.24 7.67
C SER A 4 -8.71 -12.93 9.16
N ILE A 5 -8.15 -11.79 9.53
CA ILE A 5 -8.08 -11.27 10.89
C ILE A 5 -8.68 -9.88 10.95
N THR A 6 -9.39 -9.57 12.04
CA THR A 6 -9.93 -8.22 12.28
C THR A 6 -9.06 -7.50 13.30
N ILE A 7 -8.66 -6.27 12.99
CA ILE A 7 -7.91 -5.40 13.90
C ILE A 7 -8.72 -4.13 14.14
N ASP A 8 -9.21 -3.98 15.39
CA ASP A 8 -9.83 -2.74 15.85
C ASP A 8 -8.78 -1.84 16.51
N SER A 9 -8.51 -0.72 15.86
CA SER A 9 -7.53 0.27 16.30
C SER A 9 -8.15 1.47 17.04
N THR A 10 -9.41 1.41 17.42
CA THR A 10 -10.16 2.53 18.08
C THR A 10 -9.42 3.13 19.28
N LYS A 11 -8.72 2.30 20.05
CA LYS A 11 -7.99 2.72 21.27
C LYS A 11 -6.48 2.82 21.05
N CYS A 12 -6.01 2.76 19.80
CA CYS A 12 -4.59 2.76 19.46
C CYS A 12 -4.25 3.98 18.62
N VAL A 13 -3.50 4.93 19.19
CA VAL A 13 -2.98 6.08 18.48
C VAL A 13 -1.46 5.95 18.38
N THR A 14 -0.94 6.02 17.16
CA THR A 14 0.48 5.85 16.87
C THR A 14 1.07 7.10 16.23
N ASP A 15 2.41 7.17 16.09
CA ASP A 15 3.07 8.26 15.37
C ASP A 15 2.56 8.39 13.93
N LEU A 16 2.26 7.26 13.28
CA LEU A 16 1.74 7.25 11.92
C LEU A 16 0.31 7.82 11.86
N CYS A 17 -0.48 7.62 12.92
CA CYS A 17 -1.80 8.27 13.05
C CYS A 17 -1.68 9.79 13.10
N PHE A 18 -0.71 10.30 13.89
CA PHE A 18 -0.41 11.74 13.93
C PHE A 18 0.04 12.28 12.58
N LEU A 19 0.96 11.60 11.93
CA LEU A 19 1.44 12.00 10.59
C LEU A 19 0.29 11.95 9.57
N GLY A 20 -0.57 10.93 9.65
CA GLY A 20 -1.75 10.80 8.79
C GLY A 20 -2.74 11.96 8.97
N GLN A 21 -2.89 12.45 10.20
CA GLN A 21 -3.68 13.65 10.49
C GLN A 21 -3.00 14.91 9.95
N VAL A 22 -1.70 15.08 10.18
CA VAL A 22 -0.92 16.25 9.74
C VAL A 22 -0.94 16.40 8.23
N TYR A 23 -0.72 15.31 7.51
CA TYR A 23 -0.70 15.32 6.04
C TYR A 23 -2.07 15.09 5.41
N ASN A 24 -3.09 14.88 6.24
CA ASN A 24 -4.48 14.76 5.85
C ASN A 24 -4.71 13.64 4.81
N THR A 25 -4.08 12.50 5.02
CA THR A 25 -4.26 11.33 4.15
C THR A 25 -5.52 10.54 4.56
N ASP A 26 -6.23 10.00 3.58
CA ASP A 26 -7.38 9.12 3.77
C ASP A 26 -7.05 7.81 4.50
N LYS A 27 -5.80 7.35 4.46
CA LYS A 27 -5.29 6.19 5.22
C LYS A 27 -5.40 6.36 6.76
N SER A 28 -5.76 7.56 7.23
CA SER A 28 -5.87 7.85 8.67
C SER A 28 -7.32 8.06 9.10
N PRO A 29 -7.77 7.43 10.20
CA PRO A 29 -9.09 7.69 10.78
C PRO A 29 -9.19 9.08 11.43
N TYR A 30 -8.10 9.84 11.45
CA TYR A 30 -8.03 11.18 12.07
C TYR A 30 -7.92 12.32 11.05
N ASN A 31 -8.00 12.02 9.75
CA ASN A 31 -8.01 13.06 8.73
C ASN A 31 -9.32 13.88 8.74
N SER A 32 -9.32 15.02 8.07
CA SER A 32 -10.47 15.94 7.94
C SER A 32 -11.16 15.89 6.59
N ILE A 33 -10.74 15.00 5.69
CA ILE A 33 -11.33 14.81 4.36
C ILE A 33 -12.40 13.72 4.34
N GLY A 34 -12.99 13.45 3.16
CA GLY A 34 -14.18 12.62 3.02
C GLY A 34 -14.04 11.16 3.41
N HIS A 35 -12.88 10.53 3.10
CA HIS A 35 -12.60 9.14 3.45
C HIS A 35 -11.66 9.05 4.63
N ARG A 36 -11.89 8.06 5.53
CA ARG A 36 -11.09 7.81 6.74
C ARG A 36 -10.93 6.32 6.92
N HIS A 37 -9.91 5.77 6.26
CA HIS A 37 -9.54 4.37 6.41
C HIS A 37 -8.70 4.18 7.68
N PRO A 38 -8.95 3.16 8.50
CA PRO A 38 -8.22 2.95 9.75
C PRO A 38 -6.92 2.17 9.54
N TYR A 39 -6.08 2.59 8.57
CA TYR A 39 -4.88 1.87 8.20
C TYR A 39 -3.65 2.24 9.02
N THR A 40 -3.51 3.51 9.44
CA THR A 40 -2.26 4.01 10.04
C THR A 40 -1.78 3.25 11.26
N ALA A 41 -2.68 2.83 12.18
CA ALA A 41 -2.28 2.03 13.35
C ALA A 41 -1.87 0.61 12.93
N VAL A 42 -2.56 0.01 11.97
CA VAL A 42 -2.23 -1.31 11.41
C VAL A 42 -0.88 -1.25 10.70
N TYR A 43 -0.64 -0.20 9.91
CA TYR A 43 0.66 0.01 9.24
C TYR A 43 1.80 0.20 10.23
N THR A 44 1.57 0.90 11.34
CA THR A 44 2.60 0.98 12.40
C THR A 44 3.02 -0.40 12.89
N LEU A 45 2.06 -1.32 13.07
CA LEU A 45 2.34 -2.70 13.47
C LEU A 45 3.12 -3.46 12.37
N LEU A 46 2.64 -3.41 11.13
CA LEU A 46 3.24 -4.16 10.01
C LEU A 46 4.63 -3.63 9.62
N MET A 47 4.81 -2.31 9.72
CA MET A 47 5.99 -1.61 9.19
C MET A 47 7.00 -1.19 10.28
N ALA A 48 6.77 -1.55 11.55
CA ALA A 48 7.59 -1.11 12.69
C ALA A 48 9.10 -1.35 12.48
N GLN A 49 9.46 -2.50 11.92
CA GLN A 49 10.86 -2.86 11.66
C GLN A 49 11.58 -1.95 10.66
N TYR A 50 10.83 -1.25 9.80
CA TYR A 50 11.40 -0.42 8.74
C TYR A 50 11.56 1.06 9.13
N LYS A 51 10.91 1.52 10.22
CA LYS A 51 10.85 2.95 10.58
C LYS A 51 12.24 3.60 10.64
N HIS A 52 13.22 2.93 11.27
CA HIS A 52 14.58 3.45 11.48
C HIS A 52 15.65 2.75 10.65
N ASN A 53 15.26 1.77 9.85
CA ASN A 53 16.17 0.97 9.03
C ASN A 53 16.09 1.40 7.56
N PRO A 54 17.14 1.14 6.76
CA PRO A 54 17.05 1.32 5.32
C PRO A 54 15.89 0.49 4.75
N ILE A 55 15.09 1.13 3.90
CA ILE A 55 13.98 0.49 3.21
C ILE A 55 13.90 0.95 1.76
N ARG A 56 13.65 0.02 0.85
CA ARG A 56 13.20 0.29 -0.52
C ARG A 56 11.69 0.13 -0.54
N PHE A 57 10.99 1.24 -0.59
CA PHE A 57 9.53 1.34 -0.51
C PHE A 57 8.93 1.71 -1.85
N VAL A 58 7.88 1.03 -2.24
CA VAL A 58 7.09 1.31 -3.45
C VAL A 58 5.65 1.59 -3.07
N GLU A 59 5.06 2.66 -3.60
CA GLU A 59 3.61 2.91 -3.58
C GLU A 59 3.10 3.08 -5.00
N ILE A 60 2.02 2.38 -5.33
CA ILE A 60 1.29 2.47 -6.59
C ILE A 60 -0.05 3.14 -6.33
N GLY A 61 -0.31 4.28 -6.99
CA GLY A 61 -1.46 5.15 -6.70
C GLY A 61 -1.11 6.15 -5.60
N ILE A 62 -0.84 7.41 -5.98
CA ILE A 62 -0.44 8.44 -5.04
C ILE A 62 -1.40 9.64 -5.00
N ALA A 63 -2.33 9.72 -5.96
CA ALA A 63 -3.31 10.79 -6.05
C ALA A 63 -2.71 12.18 -5.73
N GLY A 64 -3.27 12.91 -4.77
CA GLY A 64 -2.79 14.25 -4.37
C GLY A 64 -1.49 14.28 -3.57
N GLY A 65 -0.80 13.15 -3.36
CA GLY A 65 0.53 13.07 -2.73
C GLY A 65 0.54 13.22 -1.20
N ALA A 66 -0.60 13.07 -0.52
CA ALA A 66 -0.66 13.10 0.95
C ALA A 66 0.14 11.94 1.56
N SER A 67 0.00 10.73 1.00
CA SER A 67 0.74 9.53 1.38
C SER A 67 2.24 9.66 1.09
N VAL A 68 2.63 10.29 -0.01
CA VAL A 68 4.05 10.57 -0.34
C VAL A 68 4.73 11.34 0.80
N LYS A 69 4.08 12.39 1.33
CA LYS A 69 4.58 13.17 2.48
C LYS A 69 4.66 12.32 3.74
N LEU A 70 3.63 11.48 3.96
CA LEU A 70 3.55 10.57 5.09
C LEU A 70 4.74 9.62 5.12
N TRP A 71 5.00 8.91 4.02
CA TRP A 71 6.05 7.89 3.94
C TRP A 71 7.45 8.50 4.03
N ASN A 72 7.70 9.63 3.36
CA ASN A 72 8.97 10.35 3.46
C ASN A 72 9.28 10.79 4.90
N LYS A 73 8.24 11.04 5.73
CA LYS A 73 8.42 11.40 7.13
C LYS A 73 8.53 10.18 8.04
N PHE A 74 7.81 9.11 7.76
CA PHE A 74 7.73 7.93 8.61
C PHE A 74 9.00 7.06 8.50
N PHE A 75 9.49 6.82 7.29
CA PHE A 75 10.69 6.02 7.06
C PHE A 75 11.93 6.91 6.99
N GLU A 76 12.71 6.94 8.06
CA GLU A 76 13.86 7.85 8.19
C GLU A 76 14.98 7.60 7.17
N LYS A 77 15.09 6.36 6.67
CA LYS A 77 16.15 5.92 5.75
C LYS A 77 15.56 5.27 4.49
N GLY A 78 14.45 5.83 4.01
CA GLY A 78 13.74 5.31 2.86
C GLY A 78 14.38 5.69 1.53
N THR A 79 14.31 4.76 0.57
CA THR A 79 14.40 5.03 -0.87
C THR A 79 13.03 4.72 -1.45
N PHE A 80 12.42 5.70 -2.10
CA PHE A 80 11.01 5.65 -2.45
C PHE A 80 10.80 5.65 -3.94
N TYR A 81 9.84 4.83 -4.37
CA TYR A 81 9.36 4.75 -5.75
C TYR A 81 7.85 4.92 -5.73
N PHE A 82 7.39 5.99 -6.36
CA PHE A 82 6.00 6.39 -6.41
C PHE A 82 5.49 6.30 -7.84
N PHE A 83 4.46 5.50 -8.03
CA PHE A 83 3.89 5.25 -9.34
C PHE A 83 2.42 5.70 -9.37
N ASP A 84 2.02 6.29 -10.48
CA ASP A 84 0.63 6.64 -10.76
C ASP A 84 0.41 6.64 -12.29
N ARG A 85 -0.83 6.48 -12.72
CA ARG A 85 -1.18 6.58 -14.14
C ARG A 85 -1.32 8.03 -14.61
N ASP A 86 -1.49 8.98 -13.69
CA ASP A 86 -1.68 10.40 -14.00
C ASP A 86 -0.39 11.19 -13.77
N GLN A 87 0.18 11.72 -14.86
CA GLN A 87 1.40 12.52 -14.83
C GLN A 87 1.24 13.79 -13.97
N ASN A 88 0.02 14.37 -13.90
CA ASN A 88 -0.20 15.58 -13.09
C ASN A 88 -0.04 15.28 -11.60
N PHE A 89 -0.46 14.11 -11.11
CA PHE A 89 -0.25 13.70 -9.72
C PHE A 89 1.24 13.50 -9.41
N LEU A 90 1.98 12.88 -10.33
CA LEU A 90 3.43 12.69 -10.19
C LEU A 90 4.15 14.03 -10.14
N ASP A 91 3.87 14.93 -11.09
CA ASP A 91 4.50 16.25 -11.18
C ASP A 91 4.18 17.11 -9.93
N HIS A 92 2.91 17.10 -9.49
CA HIS A 92 2.50 17.78 -8.27
C HIS A 92 3.25 17.27 -7.05
N SER A 93 3.35 15.95 -6.90
CA SER A 93 4.04 15.33 -5.78
C SER A 93 5.54 15.59 -5.81
N ALA A 94 6.19 15.52 -6.97
CA ALA A 94 7.61 15.81 -7.14
C ALA A 94 7.95 17.28 -6.79
N GLN A 95 7.05 18.23 -7.11
CA GLN A 95 7.24 19.64 -6.76
C GLN A 95 7.07 19.92 -5.26
N ASN A 96 6.17 19.17 -4.58
CA ASN A 96 5.82 19.42 -3.18
C ASN A 96 6.62 18.58 -2.17
N VAL A 97 7.26 17.50 -2.63
CA VAL A 97 8.10 16.61 -1.79
C VAL A 97 9.45 16.44 -2.46
N SER A 98 10.28 17.49 -2.34
CA SER A 98 11.64 17.45 -2.88
C SER A 98 12.53 16.57 -2.01
N SER A 99 12.86 15.38 -2.50
CA SER A 99 13.84 14.48 -1.87
C SER A 99 14.60 13.74 -2.98
N VAL A 100 15.92 13.68 -2.83
CA VAL A 100 16.79 12.93 -3.75
C VAL A 100 16.55 11.43 -3.70
N ASN A 101 15.83 10.96 -2.69
CA ASN A 101 15.50 9.56 -2.50
C ASN A 101 14.16 9.16 -3.13
N ASN A 102 13.45 10.10 -3.76
CA ASN A 102 12.15 9.86 -4.40
C ASN A 102 12.33 9.68 -5.91
N THR A 103 11.75 8.63 -6.44
CA THR A 103 11.57 8.39 -7.88
C THR A 103 10.09 8.39 -8.19
N PHE A 104 9.67 9.17 -9.17
CA PHE A 104 8.29 9.24 -9.66
C PHE A 104 8.25 8.74 -11.09
N ALA A 105 7.31 7.85 -11.43
CA ALA A 105 7.16 7.37 -12.79
C ALA A 105 5.73 6.91 -13.10
N LEU A 106 5.34 7.00 -14.37
CA LEU A 106 4.06 6.51 -14.85
C LEU A 106 3.99 4.98 -14.72
N MET A 107 2.80 4.49 -14.31
CA MET A 107 2.43 3.08 -14.32
C MET A 107 0.94 2.94 -14.57
N ASP A 108 0.58 2.19 -15.60
CA ASP A 108 -0.79 1.75 -15.82
C ASP A 108 -0.94 0.30 -15.32
N VAL A 109 -1.65 0.12 -14.21
CA VAL A 109 -1.83 -1.18 -13.56
C VAL A 109 -2.74 -2.15 -14.32
N SER A 110 -3.39 -1.70 -15.38
CA SER A 110 -4.15 -2.56 -16.29
C SER A 110 -3.27 -3.26 -17.34
N ILE A 111 -1.97 -2.88 -17.44
CA ILE A 111 -1.02 -3.35 -18.46
C ILE A 111 0.20 -3.95 -17.78
N ALA A 112 0.38 -5.28 -17.91
CA ALA A 112 1.50 -6.02 -17.31
C ALA A 112 2.87 -5.44 -17.65
N GLU A 113 3.08 -5.08 -18.92
CA GLU A 113 4.34 -4.48 -19.39
C GLU A 113 4.63 -3.15 -18.68
N SER A 114 3.63 -2.29 -18.54
CA SER A 114 3.77 -1.01 -17.82
C SER A 114 4.18 -1.21 -16.36
N ILE A 115 3.62 -2.23 -15.70
CA ILE A 115 4.01 -2.59 -14.33
C ILE A 115 5.48 -3.01 -14.30
N ARG A 116 5.90 -3.95 -15.16
CA ARG A 116 7.28 -4.45 -15.20
C ARG A 116 8.30 -3.34 -15.49
N GLU A 117 8.11 -2.57 -16.56
CA GLU A 117 8.99 -1.47 -16.94
C GLU A 117 9.15 -0.42 -15.82
N SER A 118 8.07 -0.15 -15.08
CA SER A 118 8.12 0.78 -13.95
C SER A 118 8.87 0.18 -12.77
N LEU A 119 8.65 -1.11 -12.47
CA LEU A 119 9.34 -1.81 -11.38
C LEU A 119 10.84 -2.01 -11.66
N GLU A 120 11.27 -2.11 -12.92
CA GLU A 120 12.70 -2.16 -13.28
C GLU A 120 13.47 -0.94 -12.78
N LYS A 121 12.82 0.24 -12.69
CA LYS A 121 13.42 1.47 -12.16
C LYS A 121 13.81 1.34 -10.69
N THR A 122 13.21 0.39 -9.96
CA THR A 122 13.56 0.12 -8.56
C THR A 122 14.89 -0.60 -8.39
N GLY A 123 15.38 -1.27 -9.44
CA GLY A 123 16.55 -2.14 -9.37
C GLY A 123 16.31 -3.43 -8.58
N GLY A 124 15.06 -3.78 -8.29
CA GLY A 124 14.67 -4.96 -7.50
C GLY A 124 14.95 -4.82 -5.99
N SER A 125 14.87 -5.94 -5.27
CA SER A 125 15.07 -5.99 -3.80
C SER A 125 14.16 -5.04 -3.02
N ILE A 126 12.90 -4.93 -3.44
CA ILE A 126 11.88 -4.14 -2.75
C ILE A 126 11.56 -4.78 -1.40
N ASP A 127 11.59 -3.99 -0.34
CA ASP A 127 11.25 -4.40 1.02
C ASP A 127 9.75 -4.40 1.26
N LEU A 128 9.08 -3.37 0.76
CA LEU A 128 7.65 -3.15 0.96
C LEU A 128 7.04 -2.49 -0.27
N LEU A 129 6.01 -3.12 -0.81
CA LEU A 129 5.15 -2.55 -1.85
C LEU A 129 3.74 -2.36 -1.30
N LEU A 130 3.19 -1.19 -1.53
CA LEU A 130 1.82 -0.80 -1.22
C LEU A 130 1.08 -0.50 -2.52
N ASP A 131 -0.03 -1.19 -2.77
CA ASP A 131 -0.95 -0.90 -3.87
C ASP A 131 -2.19 -0.18 -3.34
N ASP A 132 -2.35 1.06 -3.76
CA ASP A 132 -3.50 1.93 -3.50
C ASP A 132 -3.98 2.54 -4.83
N SER A 133 -4.06 1.72 -5.88
CA SER A 133 -4.29 2.21 -7.24
C SER A 133 -5.77 2.21 -7.64
N SER A 134 -6.22 1.18 -8.32
CA SER A 134 -7.53 1.16 -8.97
C SER A 134 -8.62 0.45 -8.18
N HIS A 135 -8.29 -0.22 -7.09
CA HIS A 135 -9.16 -1.04 -6.24
C HIS A 135 -9.93 -2.14 -7.00
N ASN A 136 -9.44 -2.49 -8.20
CA ASN A 136 -10.00 -3.54 -9.03
C ASN A 136 -9.28 -4.86 -8.79
N ALA A 137 -9.99 -5.92 -8.40
CA ALA A 137 -9.41 -7.21 -8.06
C ALA A 137 -8.54 -7.81 -9.19
N THR A 138 -8.92 -7.62 -10.46
CA THR A 138 -8.11 -8.09 -11.60
C THR A 138 -6.78 -7.34 -11.70
N HIS A 139 -6.79 -6.02 -11.50
CA HIS A 139 -5.56 -5.22 -11.51
C HIS A 139 -4.68 -5.53 -10.29
N GLN A 140 -5.28 -5.68 -9.11
CA GLN A 140 -4.57 -6.07 -7.88
C GLN A 140 -3.90 -7.44 -8.05
N ASN A 141 -4.60 -8.40 -8.67
CA ASN A 141 -4.02 -9.69 -9.03
C ASN A 141 -2.84 -9.55 -10.00
N LEU A 142 -2.99 -8.73 -11.05
CA LEU A 142 -1.93 -8.49 -12.02
C LEU A 142 -0.69 -7.87 -11.34
N ILE A 143 -0.89 -6.87 -10.48
CA ILE A 143 0.20 -6.27 -9.69
C ILE A 143 0.93 -7.33 -8.87
N ILE A 144 0.20 -8.18 -8.12
CA ILE A 144 0.82 -9.22 -7.29
C ILE A 144 1.69 -10.16 -8.13
N HIS A 145 1.19 -10.61 -9.29
CA HIS A 145 1.95 -11.50 -10.17
C HIS A 145 3.22 -10.83 -10.72
N GLU A 146 3.11 -9.58 -11.17
CA GLU A 146 4.22 -8.88 -11.81
C GLU A 146 5.29 -8.41 -10.81
N VAL A 147 4.93 -8.16 -9.56
CA VAL A 147 5.87 -7.63 -8.56
C VAL A 147 6.74 -8.70 -7.90
N ILE A 148 6.32 -9.97 -7.86
CA ILE A 148 7.05 -11.04 -7.18
C ILE A 148 8.55 -11.07 -7.49
N PRO A 149 9.01 -10.97 -8.76
CA PRO A 149 10.44 -11.01 -9.08
C PRO A 149 11.25 -9.86 -8.46
N PHE A 150 10.59 -8.74 -8.14
CA PHE A 150 11.21 -7.53 -7.61
C PHE A 150 11.22 -7.47 -6.08
N ILE A 151 10.34 -8.22 -5.41
CA ILE A 151 10.29 -8.30 -3.94
C ILE A 151 11.41 -9.21 -3.45
N ARG A 152 12.17 -8.77 -2.45
CA ARG A 152 13.16 -9.63 -1.81
C ARG A 152 12.52 -10.72 -0.95
N SER A 153 13.28 -11.75 -0.60
CA SER A 153 12.85 -12.71 0.44
C SER A 153 12.55 -12.00 1.75
N GLY A 154 11.42 -12.31 2.37
CA GLY A 154 10.88 -11.62 3.55
C GLY A 154 10.30 -10.23 3.27
N GLY A 155 10.29 -9.76 2.02
CA GLY A 155 9.63 -8.52 1.63
C GLY A 155 8.11 -8.66 1.64
N MET A 156 7.41 -7.54 1.78
CA MET A 156 5.97 -7.48 1.99
C MET A 156 5.26 -6.78 0.84
N ILE A 157 4.12 -7.32 0.45
CA ILE A 157 3.16 -6.69 -0.45
C ILE A 157 1.89 -6.41 0.35
N ILE A 158 1.37 -5.19 0.27
CA ILE A 158 0.09 -4.80 0.86
C ILE A 158 -0.80 -4.27 -0.25
N ILE A 159 -1.99 -4.82 -0.37
CA ILE A 159 -3.04 -4.34 -1.27
C ILE A 159 -4.11 -3.68 -0.43
N GLU A 160 -4.37 -2.39 -0.70
CA GLU A 160 -5.41 -1.60 -0.01
C GLU A 160 -6.78 -1.75 -0.67
N ASP A 161 -7.76 -1.29 0.04
CA ASP A 161 -9.12 -0.98 -0.43
C ASP A 161 -9.85 -2.15 -1.10
N ILE A 162 -9.65 -3.35 -0.54
CA ILE A 162 -10.44 -4.51 -0.93
C ILE A 162 -11.83 -4.39 -0.34
N SER A 163 -12.86 -4.56 -1.16
CA SER A 163 -14.24 -4.59 -0.68
C SER A 163 -14.42 -5.68 0.38
N ARG A 164 -15.04 -5.33 1.51
CA ARG A 164 -15.37 -6.31 2.55
C ARG A 164 -16.41 -7.33 2.07
N ASP A 165 -17.18 -6.96 1.06
CA ASP A 165 -18.21 -7.80 0.45
C ASP A 165 -17.63 -8.71 -0.65
N GLU A 166 -16.37 -8.47 -1.06
CA GLU A 166 -15.69 -9.34 -2.03
C GLU A 166 -15.34 -10.68 -1.37
N PRO A 167 -15.79 -11.82 -1.95
CA PRO A 167 -15.46 -13.13 -1.41
C PRO A 167 -13.95 -13.39 -1.39
N GLU A 168 -13.44 -13.85 -0.26
CA GLU A 168 -12.01 -14.18 -0.11
C GLU A 168 -11.55 -15.29 -1.06
N GLU A 169 -12.49 -16.12 -1.50
CA GLU A 169 -12.27 -17.16 -2.51
C GLU A 169 -11.83 -16.59 -3.85
N THR A 170 -12.31 -15.38 -4.22
CA THR A 170 -11.89 -14.68 -5.45
C THR A 170 -10.38 -14.54 -5.49
N TYR A 171 -9.77 -13.97 -4.44
CA TYR A 171 -8.32 -13.79 -4.35
C TYR A 171 -7.59 -15.12 -4.22
N PHE A 172 -8.13 -16.09 -3.48
CA PHE A 172 -7.53 -17.41 -3.39
C PHE A 172 -7.41 -18.07 -4.76
N ASN A 173 -8.47 -18.00 -5.59
CA ASN A 173 -8.47 -18.56 -6.93
C ASN A 173 -7.50 -17.83 -7.87
N MET A 174 -7.37 -16.51 -7.74
CA MET A 174 -6.42 -15.69 -8.50
C MET A 174 -4.97 -16.00 -8.15
N LEU A 175 -4.68 -16.27 -6.89
CA LEU A 175 -3.32 -16.47 -6.37
C LEU A 175 -2.88 -17.93 -6.30
N LYS A 176 -3.75 -18.91 -6.61
CA LYS A 176 -3.49 -20.33 -6.38
C LYS A 176 -2.18 -20.83 -6.99
N ASP A 177 -1.81 -20.32 -8.16
CA ASP A 177 -0.64 -20.77 -8.92
C ASP A 177 0.69 -20.17 -8.39
N ILE A 178 0.60 -19.09 -7.58
CA ILE A 178 1.74 -18.40 -6.98
C ILE A 178 1.72 -18.42 -5.45
N TYR A 179 0.72 -19.04 -4.84
CA TYR A 179 0.54 -19.07 -3.38
C TYR A 179 1.76 -19.64 -2.64
N PHE A 180 2.47 -20.57 -3.29
CA PHE A 180 3.68 -21.19 -2.74
C PHE A 180 4.88 -20.23 -2.64
N GLU A 181 4.86 -19.09 -3.36
CA GLU A 181 5.90 -18.05 -3.29
C GLU A 181 5.87 -17.29 -1.94
N PHE A 182 4.76 -17.38 -1.20
CA PHE A 182 4.57 -16.63 0.02
C PHE A 182 4.71 -17.51 1.27
N SER A 183 5.36 -16.94 2.29
CA SER A 183 5.43 -17.50 3.65
C SER A 183 4.22 -17.12 4.50
N PHE A 184 3.56 -16.01 4.13
CA PHE A 184 2.37 -15.51 4.79
C PHE A 184 1.43 -14.87 3.78
N VAL A 185 0.13 -15.17 3.88
CA VAL A 185 -0.94 -14.51 3.13
C VAL A 185 -2.14 -14.40 4.05
N SER A 186 -2.63 -13.20 4.29
CA SER A 186 -3.82 -12.98 5.12
C SER A 186 -4.56 -11.72 4.72
N PHE A 187 -5.88 -11.75 4.82
CA PHE A 187 -6.66 -10.51 4.86
C PHE A 187 -6.60 -9.89 6.25
N ILE A 188 -6.61 -8.56 6.29
CA ILE A 188 -6.76 -7.77 7.50
C ILE A 188 -7.96 -6.85 7.31
N VAL A 189 -9.03 -7.11 8.04
CA VAL A 189 -10.18 -6.21 8.14
C VAL A 189 -9.86 -5.17 9.21
N THR A 190 -9.83 -3.90 8.83
CA THR A 190 -9.46 -2.82 9.75
C THR A 190 -10.69 -2.13 10.30
N GLU A 191 -10.75 -1.94 11.62
CA GLU A 191 -11.85 -1.28 12.33
C GLU A 191 -11.37 -0.07 13.14
N HIS A 192 -12.22 0.95 13.22
CA HIS A 192 -12.04 2.12 14.07
C HIS A 192 -13.33 2.91 14.22
N ALA A 193 -13.57 3.50 15.41
CA ALA A 193 -14.77 4.30 15.69
C ALA A 193 -14.95 5.50 14.75
N ASN A 194 -13.86 6.06 14.22
CA ASN A 194 -13.87 7.18 13.26
C ASN A 194 -13.83 6.73 11.80
N ARG A 195 -13.90 5.43 11.52
CA ARG A 195 -13.97 4.94 10.13
C ARG A 195 -15.11 5.61 9.39
N TYR A 196 -14.82 6.10 8.19
CA TYR A 196 -15.82 6.72 7.35
C TYR A 196 -15.45 6.57 5.87
N SER A 197 -16.25 5.82 5.15
CA SER A 197 -16.02 5.53 3.74
C SER A 197 -17.37 5.53 3.01
N PRO A 198 -17.95 6.72 2.72
CA PRO A 198 -19.29 6.83 2.18
C PRO A 198 -19.39 6.21 0.79
N GLY A 199 -20.31 5.27 0.64
CA GLY A 199 -20.54 4.54 -0.61
C GLY A 199 -19.55 3.40 -0.90
N TRP A 200 -18.59 3.15 0.01
CA TRP A 200 -17.57 2.10 -0.14
C TRP A 200 -17.45 1.30 1.16
N ASN A 201 -17.37 -0.02 1.04
CA ASN A 201 -17.13 -0.91 2.18
C ASN A 201 -15.79 -1.64 1.96
N ASN A 202 -14.70 -0.87 1.91
CA ASN A 202 -13.41 -1.31 1.38
C ASN A 202 -12.23 -1.26 2.39
N ASP A 203 -12.49 -1.16 3.69
CA ASP A 203 -11.43 -1.13 4.71
C ASP A 203 -10.88 -2.54 5.01
N LYS A 204 -10.37 -3.21 3.98
CA LYS A 204 -9.79 -4.54 4.03
C LYS A 204 -8.50 -4.56 3.23
N LEU A 205 -7.44 -5.06 3.85
CA LEU A 205 -6.12 -5.21 3.25
C LEU A 205 -5.87 -6.68 2.91
N LEU A 206 -5.09 -6.94 1.86
CA LEU A 206 -4.43 -8.23 1.66
C LEU A 206 -2.92 -8.06 1.88
N VAL A 207 -2.37 -8.84 2.79
CA VAL A 207 -0.94 -8.80 3.16
C VAL A 207 -0.29 -10.10 2.74
N LEU A 208 0.80 -9.99 1.97
CA LEU A 208 1.59 -11.13 1.51
C LEU A 208 3.06 -10.90 1.90
N ILE A 209 3.73 -11.95 2.40
CA ILE A 209 5.18 -11.92 2.69
C ILE A 209 5.85 -12.98 1.82
N LYS A 210 6.79 -12.57 1.00
CA LYS A 210 7.55 -13.47 0.12
C LYS A 210 8.47 -14.38 0.92
N LYS A 211 8.63 -15.65 0.48
CA LYS A 211 9.61 -16.60 1.03
C LYS A 211 11.04 -16.17 0.80
#